data_a70d2ef41659f4d72ac1a3c449700621
#
_entry.id   a70d2ef41659f4d72ac1a3c449700621
#
_cell.length_a   1.000
_cell.length_b   1.000
_cell.length_c   1.000
_cell.angle_alpha   90.00
_cell.angle_beta   90.00
_cell.angle_gamma   90.00
#
_symmetry.space_group_name_H-M   'P 1'
#
loop_
_entity.id
_entity.type
_entity.pdbx_description
1 polymer ?
#
loop_
_entity_poly.entity_id
_entity_poly.type
_entity_poly.pdbx_seq_one_letter_code
_entity_poly.pdbx_strand_id
1 'polypeptide(L)'
;SFLAPLNNCWLSLQNDCWKFPAGIKMQNRFFAEYPGDYLKNGRKMVVIISDAMRYEVGEELCRSINRQDKYEAGLDRMLTLLPSYTQLGMAALLPHDRLLIKDKNTVLVDDMPSAGTENRKKILQARVKKSLAIEAESITNMAGPELKELVRDHDLIYIYHDLIDSVGDKRDTQDRVFEAVENTVEELVKLVKKLMGSNVSSIAITADHGFLYQNKPLQDEDYADDEL
;
A
#
# COMPACT_ATOMS: atom_id res chain seq x y z
N SER A 1 19.96 -19.71 -6.72
CA SER A 1 18.77 -18.83 -6.83
C SER A 1 19.00 -17.78 -7.91
N PHE A 2 17.99 -17.37 -8.65
CA PHE A 2 18.09 -16.28 -9.66
C PHE A 2 18.18 -14.90 -8.96
N LEU A 3 17.58 -14.77 -7.80
CA LEU A 3 17.46 -13.49 -7.09
C LEU A 3 18.81 -12.97 -6.58
N ALA A 4 19.68 -13.82 -6.04
CA ALA A 4 20.98 -13.38 -5.52
C ALA A 4 21.89 -12.75 -6.60
N PRO A 5 22.11 -13.39 -7.78
CA PRO A 5 22.85 -12.74 -8.88
C PRO A 5 22.20 -11.45 -9.38
N LEU A 6 20.86 -11.40 -9.44
CA LEU A 6 20.14 -10.19 -9.84
C LEU A 6 20.36 -9.05 -8.83
N ASN A 7 20.27 -9.35 -7.53
CA ASN A 7 20.51 -8.37 -6.47
C ASN A 7 21.94 -7.84 -6.49
N ASN A 8 22.93 -8.73 -6.67
CA ASN A 8 24.34 -8.32 -6.77
C ASN A 8 24.60 -7.44 -8.01
N CYS A 9 23.97 -7.77 -9.14
CA CYS A 9 24.03 -6.92 -10.33
C CYS A 9 23.38 -5.56 -10.07
N TRP A 10 22.21 -5.53 -9.44
CA TRP A 10 21.53 -4.30 -9.06
C TRP A 10 22.39 -3.42 -8.14
N LEU A 11 22.94 -3.99 -7.07
CA LEU A 11 23.80 -3.27 -6.13
C LEU A 11 25.05 -2.71 -6.82
N SER A 12 25.68 -3.47 -7.72
CA SER A 12 26.87 -3.02 -8.47
C SER A 12 26.59 -1.84 -9.39
N LEU A 13 25.36 -1.69 -9.89
CA LEU A 13 24.95 -0.58 -10.73
C LEU A 13 24.67 0.71 -9.94
N GLN A 14 24.43 0.61 -8.63
CA GLN A 14 24.05 1.77 -7.82
C GLN A 14 25.23 2.65 -7.37
N ASN A 15 26.48 2.15 -7.41
CA ASN A 15 27.72 2.91 -7.15
C ASN A 15 27.60 3.97 -6.05
N ASP A 16 27.20 3.60 -4.85
CA ASP A 16 27.02 4.47 -3.67
C ASP A 16 26.03 5.65 -3.85
N CYS A 17 25.38 5.75 -4.99
CA CYS A 17 24.40 6.79 -5.28
C CYS A 17 23.08 6.16 -5.75
N TRP A 18 22.12 6.05 -4.85
CA TRP A 18 20.73 5.64 -5.15
C TRP A 18 20.02 6.70 -6.02
N LYS A 19 20.54 6.93 -7.22
CA LYS A 19 19.95 7.84 -8.21
C LYS A 19 19.10 7.03 -9.17
N PHE A 20 17.80 7.14 -9.02
CA PHE A 20 16.87 6.53 -9.96
C PHE A 20 16.70 7.40 -11.22
N PRO A 21 16.44 6.79 -12.39
CA PRO A 21 16.14 7.53 -13.60
C PRO A 21 14.98 8.51 -13.41
N ALA A 22 15.02 9.64 -14.11
CA ALA A 22 13.93 10.60 -14.07
C ALA A 22 12.61 9.94 -14.52
N GLY A 23 11.51 10.29 -13.84
CA GLY A 23 10.19 9.76 -14.14
C GLY A 23 9.79 8.49 -13.36
N ILE A 24 10.68 7.95 -12.51
CA ILE A 24 10.29 6.90 -11.58
C ILE A 24 9.65 7.56 -10.35
N LYS A 25 8.41 7.16 -10.05
CA LYS A 25 7.69 7.62 -8.88
C LYS A 25 8.21 6.92 -7.63
N MET A 26 8.26 7.67 -6.53
CA MET A 26 8.73 7.17 -5.23
C MET A 26 7.57 7.08 -4.26
N GLN A 27 7.54 6.03 -3.44
CA GLN A 27 6.47 5.77 -2.47
C GLN A 27 6.23 6.93 -1.50
N ASN A 28 7.30 7.59 -1.03
CA ASN A 28 7.18 8.73 -0.12
C ASN A 28 6.59 10.00 -0.77
N ARG A 29 6.32 9.99 -2.06
CA ARG A 29 5.61 11.05 -2.77
C ARG A 29 4.17 10.71 -3.11
N PHE A 30 3.73 9.50 -2.76
CA PHE A 30 2.41 8.97 -3.10
C PHE A 30 1.28 9.95 -2.71
N PHE A 31 1.29 10.44 -1.46
CA PHE A 31 0.24 11.35 -1.02
C PHE A 31 0.19 12.62 -1.87
N ALA A 32 1.32 13.23 -2.16
CA ALA A 32 1.38 14.48 -2.92
C ALA A 32 0.96 14.30 -4.39
N GLU A 33 1.31 13.17 -4.99
CA GLU A 33 1.09 12.90 -6.43
C GLU A 33 -0.31 12.37 -6.75
N TYR A 34 -0.97 11.73 -5.78
CA TYR A 34 -2.30 11.16 -5.98
C TYR A 34 -3.35 11.83 -5.07
N PRO A 35 -3.52 11.49 -3.79
CA PRO A 35 -4.57 12.11 -2.99
C PRO A 35 -4.47 13.63 -2.92
N GLY A 36 -3.27 14.16 -2.74
CA GLY A 36 -3.03 15.60 -2.60
C GLY A 36 -3.43 16.40 -3.85
N ASP A 37 -3.17 15.87 -5.03
CA ASP A 37 -3.58 16.52 -6.28
C ASP A 37 -5.09 16.51 -6.47
N TYR A 38 -5.76 15.38 -6.19
CA TYR A 38 -7.22 15.29 -6.22
C TYR A 38 -7.90 16.26 -5.26
N LEU A 39 -7.40 16.33 -4.02
CA LEU A 39 -7.96 17.20 -2.99
C LEU A 39 -7.79 18.69 -3.30
N LYS A 40 -6.64 19.09 -3.88
CA LYS A 40 -6.41 20.47 -4.34
C LYS A 40 -7.43 20.92 -5.39
N ASN A 41 -7.91 19.98 -6.19
CA ASN A 41 -8.94 20.21 -7.20
C ASN A 41 -10.38 20.06 -6.66
N GLY A 42 -10.56 20.00 -5.34
CA GLY A 42 -11.86 19.87 -4.69
C GLY A 42 -12.53 18.50 -4.88
N ARG A 43 -11.76 17.48 -5.26
CA ARG A 43 -12.26 16.12 -5.49
C ARG A 43 -12.03 15.26 -4.26
N LYS A 44 -12.96 14.34 -4.00
CA LYS A 44 -12.82 13.31 -2.96
C LYS A 44 -12.08 12.10 -3.49
N MET A 45 -11.35 11.40 -2.62
CA MET A 45 -10.62 10.20 -2.99
C MET A 45 -10.69 9.12 -1.89
N VAL A 46 -10.81 7.89 -2.33
CA VAL A 46 -10.57 6.71 -1.49
C VAL A 46 -9.23 6.10 -1.87
N VAL A 47 -8.41 5.79 -0.88
CA VAL A 47 -7.15 5.07 -1.03
C VAL A 47 -7.31 3.72 -0.36
N ILE A 48 -7.06 2.64 -1.08
CA ILE A 48 -6.99 1.29 -0.53
C ILE A 48 -5.52 0.90 -0.50
N ILE A 49 -5.02 0.54 0.68
CA ILE A 49 -3.67 0.02 0.85
C ILE A 49 -3.80 -1.46 1.14
N SER A 50 -3.36 -2.30 0.19
CA SER A 50 -3.33 -3.75 0.36
C SER A 50 -1.93 -4.16 0.75
N ASP A 51 -1.78 -4.66 1.99
CA ASP A 51 -0.50 -5.04 2.58
C ASP A 51 0.16 -6.16 1.79
N ALA A 52 1.46 -6.03 1.54
CA ALA A 52 2.29 -6.95 0.77
C ALA A 52 1.83 -7.21 -0.69
N MET A 53 0.96 -6.38 -1.27
CA MET A 53 0.48 -6.58 -2.65
C MET A 53 1.57 -6.22 -3.67
N ARG A 54 2.05 -7.21 -4.40
CA ARG A 54 3.08 -7.08 -5.43
C ARG A 54 2.53 -6.42 -6.70
N TYR A 55 3.44 -5.87 -7.52
CA TYR A 55 3.09 -5.21 -8.78
C TYR A 55 2.30 -6.12 -9.74
N GLU A 56 2.69 -7.39 -9.89
CA GLU A 56 1.97 -8.33 -10.76
C GLU A 56 0.55 -8.64 -10.27
N VAL A 57 0.30 -8.59 -8.95
CA VAL A 57 -1.05 -8.69 -8.40
C VAL A 57 -1.87 -7.44 -8.73
N GLY A 58 -1.23 -6.27 -8.67
CA GLY A 58 -1.84 -5.01 -9.12
C GLY A 58 -2.20 -5.03 -10.61
N GLU A 59 -1.37 -5.66 -11.45
CA GLU A 59 -1.67 -5.83 -12.88
C GLU A 59 -2.90 -6.73 -13.10
N GLU A 60 -3.00 -7.84 -12.38
CA GLU A 60 -4.17 -8.73 -12.46
C GLU A 60 -5.43 -8.06 -11.93
N LEU A 61 -5.33 -7.33 -10.82
CA LEU A 61 -6.42 -6.53 -10.28
C LEU A 61 -6.90 -5.49 -11.31
N CYS A 62 -5.98 -4.75 -11.93
CA CYS A 62 -6.31 -3.78 -12.97
C CYS A 62 -7.06 -4.42 -14.14
N ARG A 63 -6.59 -5.58 -14.62
CA ARG A 63 -7.28 -6.35 -15.66
C ARG A 63 -8.68 -6.82 -15.19
N SER A 64 -8.79 -7.27 -13.94
CA SER A 64 -10.05 -7.78 -13.38
C SER A 64 -11.09 -6.66 -13.19
N ILE A 65 -10.66 -5.46 -12.83
CA ILE A 65 -11.53 -4.28 -12.75
C ILE A 65 -11.99 -3.88 -14.17
N ASN A 66 -11.09 -3.81 -15.15
CA ASN A 66 -11.41 -3.42 -16.53
C ASN A 66 -12.34 -4.42 -17.25
N ARG A 67 -12.36 -5.70 -16.83
CA ARG A 67 -13.34 -6.68 -17.33
C ARG A 67 -14.77 -6.41 -16.89
N GLN A 68 -15.01 -5.44 -16.00
CA GLN A 68 -16.34 -5.15 -15.46
C GLN A 68 -17.16 -4.16 -16.30
N ASP A 69 -16.71 -3.75 -17.48
CA ASP A 69 -17.37 -2.85 -18.45
C ASP A 69 -17.88 -1.49 -17.90
N LYS A 70 -17.91 -1.33 -16.58
CA LYS A 70 -18.41 -0.14 -15.86
C LYS A 70 -17.33 0.72 -15.24
N TYR A 71 -16.12 0.20 -15.17
CA TYR A 71 -14.99 0.82 -14.48
C TYR A 71 -13.81 0.90 -15.42
N GLU A 72 -13.02 1.94 -15.24
CA GLU A 72 -11.75 2.12 -15.93
C GLU A 72 -10.64 2.19 -14.88
N ALA A 73 -9.67 1.30 -14.99
CA ALA A 73 -8.49 1.26 -14.13
C ALA A 73 -7.22 1.42 -14.97
N GLY A 74 -6.32 2.29 -14.53
CA GLY A 74 -4.97 2.41 -15.03
C GLY A 74 -3.97 1.87 -14.02
N LEU A 75 -2.89 1.27 -14.50
CA LEU A 75 -1.79 0.77 -13.67
C LEU A 75 -0.59 1.72 -13.79
N ASP A 76 -0.02 2.07 -12.66
CA ASP A 76 1.23 2.82 -12.57
C ASP A 76 2.21 2.10 -11.64
N ARG A 77 3.45 2.55 -11.61
CA ARG A 77 4.52 1.95 -10.81
C ARG A 77 5.19 2.99 -9.94
N MET A 78 5.57 2.57 -8.74
CA MET A 78 6.43 3.35 -7.85
C MET A 78 7.44 2.45 -7.15
N LEU A 79 8.57 3.01 -6.77
CA LEU A 79 9.56 2.32 -5.96
C LEU A 79 9.25 2.51 -4.49
N THR A 80 9.28 1.41 -3.75
CA THR A 80 9.19 1.42 -2.29
C THR A 80 10.45 2.03 -1.67
N LEU A 81 10.32 2.54 -0.46
CA LEU A 81 11.47 2.89 0.36
C LEU A 81 12.20 1.62 0.84
N LEU A 82 13.48 1.76 1.13
CA LEU A 82 14.30 0.72 1.72
C LEU A 82 14.70 1.10 3.15
N PRO A 83 14.76 0.12 4.05
CA PRO A 83 14.33 -1.27 3.90
C PRO A 83 12.82 -1.38 3.71
N SER A 84 12.36 -2.30 2.82
CA SER A 84 10.94 -2.43 2.53
C SER A 84 10.25 -3.34 3.57
N TYR A 85 9.50 -2.72 4.47
CA TYR A 85 8.71 -3.40 5.51
C TYR A 85 7.48 -2.57 5.87
N THR A 86 6.49 -3.22 6.46
CA THR A 86 5.15 -2.66 6.69
C THR A 86 5.16 -1.29 7.36
N GLN A 87 5.91 -1.10 8.46
CA GLN A 87 5.84 0.17 9.20
C GLN A 87 6.37 1.36 8.40
N LEU A 88 7.46 1.17 7.63
CA LEU A 88 8.01 2.24 6.79
C LEU A 88 7.13 2.48 5.56
N GLY A 89 6.70 1.42 4.88
CA GLY A 89 5.85 1.53 3.70
C GLY A 89 4.52 2.22 4.01
N MET A 90 3.86 1.80 5.09
CA MET A 90 2.61 2.43 5.55
C MET A 90 2.80 3.90 5.92
N ALA A 91 3.91 4.26 6.59
CA ALA A 91 4.24 5.64 6.92
C ALA A 91 4.52 6.49 5.66
N ALA A 92 5.22 5.92 4.69
CA ALA A 92 5.58 6.60 3.45
C ALA A 92 4.36 6.95 2.56
N LEU A 93 3.27 6.22 2.69
CA LEU A 93 2.01 6.48 1.97
C LEU A 93 1.16 7.59 2.61
N LEU A 94 1.48 8.01 3.84
CA LEU A 94 0.78 9.08 4.55
C LEU A 94 1.30 10.46 4.12
N PRO A 95 0.53 11.55 4.34
CA PRO A 95 1.04 12.90 4.18
C PRO A 95 2.15 13.19 5.20
N HIS A 96 3.30 13.62 4.72
CA HIS A 96 4.45 13.95 5.58
C HIS A 96 5.39 14.96 4.91
N ASP A 97 6.11 15.67 5.75
CA ASP A 97 7.29 16.45 5.36
C ASP A 97 8.57 15.70 5.76
N ARG A 98 8.51 14.90 6.86
CA ARG A 98 9.63 14.14 7.38
C ARG A 98 9.19 12.75 7.85
N LEU A 99 10.00 11.73 7.50
CA LEU A 99 9.94 10.38 8.08
C LEU A 99 11.17 10.16 8.95
N LEU A 100 10.98 9.57 10.13
CA LEU A 100 12.06 9.22 11.04
C LEU A 100 11.88 7.77 11.52
N ILE A 101 12.84 6.92 11.19
CA ILE A 101 12.94 5.56 11.71
C ILE A 101 13.65 5.64 13.07
N LYS A 102 12.97 5.31 14.15
CA LYS A 102 13.57 5.23 15.50
C LYS A 102 14.17 3.86 15.77
N ASP A 103 13.43 2.83 15.39
CA ASP A 103 13.80 1.42 15.52
C ASP A 103 12.99 0.58 14.50
N LYS A 104 13.20 -0.74 14.49
CA LYS A 104 12.55 -1.68 13.55
C LYS A 104 11.01 -1.59 13.54
N ASN A 105 10.39 -1.15 14.64
CA ASN A 105 8.94 -1.14 14.83
C ASN A 105 8.36 0.28 14.91
N THR A 106 9.18 1.31 14.96
CA THR A 106 8.72 2.69 15.22
C THR A 106 9.17 3.63 14.11
N VAL A 107 8.23 4.01 13.28
CA VAL A 107 8.41 5.07 12.28
C VAL A 107 7.54 6.26 12.67
N LEU A 108 8.14 7.43 12.73
CA LEU A 108 7.43 8.69 12.98
C LEU A 108 7.20 9.43 11.67
N VAL A 109 6.01 9.98 11.55
CA VAL A 109 5.56 10.87 10.48
C VAL A 109 5.37 12.26 11.10
N ASP A 110 6.24 13.22 10.76
CA ASP A 110 6.23 14.57 11.35
C ASP A 110 6.13 14.52 12.89
N ASP A 111 6.99 13.70 13.52
CA ASP A 111 7.07 13.42 14.95
C ASP A 111 5.88 12.65 15.56
N MET A 112 4.88 12.28 14.78
CA MET A 112 3.74 11.46 15.23
C MET A 112 3.99 9.96 14.96
N PRO A 113 3.65 9.06 15.89
CA PRO A 113 3.74 7.62 15.64
C PRO A 113 2.77 7.18 14.53
N SER A 114 3.23 6.31 13.61
CA SER A 114 2.44 5.85 12.47
C SER A 114 1.87 4.43 12.60
N ALA A 115 2.21 3.73 13.69
CA ALA A 115 1.75 2.37 13.92
C ALA A 115 0.24 2.34 14.27
N GLY A 116 -0.49 1.47 13.58
CA GLY A 116 -1.92 1.25 13.79
C GLY A 116 -2.83 2.32 13.17
N THR A 117 -4.05 1.91 12.86
CA THR A 117 -5.04 2.70 12.10
C THR A 117 -5.43 4.00 12.79
N GLU A 118 -5.52 4.01 14.12
CA GLU A 118 -5.86 5.23 14.89
C GLU A 118 -4.76 6.31 14.82
N ASN A 119 -3.49 5.93 14.84
CA ASN A 119 -2.40 6.90 14.67
C ASN A 119 -2.35 7.43 13.24
N ARG A 120 -2.52 6.55 12.24
CA ARG A 120 -2.59 6.94 10.83
C ARG A 120 -3.75 7.90 10.56
N LYS A 121 -4.91 7.69 11.21
CA LYS A 121 -6.05 8.60 11.17
C LYS A 121 -5.69 10.00 11.69
N LYS A 122 -5.00 10.11 12.83
CA LYS A 122 -4.54 11.39 13.37
C LYS A 122 -3.59 12.12 12.41
N ILE A 123 -2.66 11.40 11.79
CA ILE A 123 -1.73 11.94 10.80
C ILE A 123 -2.49 12.47 9.57
N LEU A 124 -3.43 11.69 9.04
CA LEU A 124 -4.28 12.13 7.93
C LEU A 124 -5.08 13.40 8.31
N GLN A 125 -5.71 13.42 9.48
CA GLN A 125 -6.53 14.55 9.95
C GLN A 125 -5.71 15.82 10.21
N ALA A 126 -4.44 15.71 10.53
CA ALA A 126 -3.54 16.86 10.64
C ALA A 126 -3.37 17.60 9.31
N ARG A 127 -3.45 16.91 8.18
CA ARG A 127 -3.35 17.50 6.83
C ARG A 127 -4.70 17.69 6.14
N VAL A 128 -5.63 16.77 6.34
CA VAL A 128 -6.96 16.74 5.73
C VAL A 128 -8.01 16.56 6.82
N LYS A 129 -8.63 17.62 7.27
CA LYS A 129 -9.57 17.59 8.44
C LYS A 129 -10.67 16.55 8.30
N LYS A 130 -11.27 16.43 7.09
CA LYS A 130 -12.30 15.44 6.78
C LYS A 130 -11.69 14.19 6.18
N SER A 131 -10.79 13.53 6.91
CA SER A 131 -10.21 12.26 6.52
C SER A 131 -10.48 11.16 7.53
N LEU A 132 -10.44 9.93 7.05
CA LEU A 132 -10.67 8.71 7.82
C LEU A 132 -9.60 7.66 7.47
N ALA A 133 -9.20 6.89 8.48
CA ALA A 133 -8.49 5.63 8.31
C ALA A 133 -9.35 4.52 8.90
N ILE A 134 -9.55 3.43 8.15
CA ILE A 134 -10.47 2.34 8.52
C ILE A 134 -9.99 1.02 7.91
N GLU A 135 -10.30 -0.10 8.57
CA GLU A 135 -10.02 -1.44 8.05
C GLU A 135 -11.02 -1.85 6.95
N ALA A 136 -10.56 -2.60 5.96
CA ALA A 136 -11.38 -3.05 4.83
C ALA A 136 -12.57 -3.91 5.28
N GLU A 137 -12.40 -4.72 6.31
CA GLU A 137 -13.46 -5.54 6.90
C GLU A 137 -14.63 -4.67 7.39
N SER A 138 -14.35 -3.55 8.03
CA SER A 138 -15.38 -2.61 8.49
C SER A 138 -16.22 -2.07 7.33
N ILE A 139 -15.57 -1.72 6.22
CA ILE A 139 -16.27 -1.29 5.00
C ILE A 139 -17.07 -2.43 4.39
N THR A 140 -16.50 -3.64 4.34
CA THR A 140 -17.16 -4.82 3.77
C THR A 140 -18.43 -5.18 4.52
N ASN A 141 -18.43 -5.05 5.84
CA ASN A 141 -19.58 -5.36 6.70
C ASN A 141 -20.60 -4.20 6.84
N MET A 142 -20.23 -2.99 6.40
CA MET A 142 -21.07 -1.79 6.53
C MET A 142 -22.30 -1.84 5.62
N ALA A 143 -23.45 -1.39 6.11
CA ALA A 143 -24.65 -1.26 5.29
C ALA A 143 -24.51 -0.13 4.24
N GLY A 144 -25.17 -0.30 3.08
CA GLY A 144 -25.07 0.66 1.98
C GLY A 144 -25.42 2.12 2.34
N PRO A 145 -26.50 2.40 3.07
CA PRO A 145 -26.82 3.76 3.54
C PRO A 145 -25.74 4.37 4.44
N GLU A 146 -25.21 3.59 5.36
CA GLU A 146 -24.14 3.99 6.28
C GLU A 146 -22.85 4.31 5.52
N LEU A 147 -22.48 3.48 4.55
CA LEU A 147 -21.30 3.73 3.70
C LEU A 147 -21.45 5.01 2.87
N LYS A 148 -22.67 5.28 2.34
CA LYS A 148 -22.94 6.53 1.62
C LYS A 148 -22.79 7.76 2.51
N GLU A 149 -23.20 7.66 3.76
CA GLU A 149 -23.03 8.73 4.75
C GLU A 149 -21.54 8.94 5.08
N LEU A 150 -20.81 7.87 5.33
CA LEU A 150 -19.36 7.91 5.56
C LEU A 150 -18.62 8.57 4.39
N VAL A 151 -18.92 8.18 3.16
CA VAL A 151 -18.32 8.76 1.94
C VAL A 151 -18.70 10.24 1.77
N ARG A 152 -19.93 10.61 2.09
CA ARG A 152 -20.40 12.00 2.04
C ARG A 152 -19.62 12.89 3.00
N ASP A 153 -19.34 12.41 4.18
CA ASP A 153 -18.80 13.20 5.29
C ASP A 153 -17.27 13.34 5.27
N HIS A 154 -16.59 12.54 4.43
CA HIS A 154 -15.13 12.57 4.30
C HIS A 154 -14.70 12.98 2.88
N ASP A 155 -13.59 13.71 2.81
CA ASP A 155 -12.94 14.10 1.55
C ASP A 155 -11.86 13.09 1.16
N LEU A 156 -11.27 12.40 2.15
CA LEU A 156 -10.24 11.38 1.98
C LEU A 156 -10.49 10.20 2.92
N ILE A 157 -10.50 9.00 2.38
CA ILE A 157 -10.64 7.76 3.16
C ILE A 157 -9.49 6.83 2.81
N TYR A 158 -8.71 6.43 3.81
CA TYR A 158 -7.71 5.36 3.70
C TYR A 158 -8.30 4.08 4.24
N ILE A 159 -8.29 3.03 3.42
CA ILE A 159 -8.79 1.69 3.74
C ILE A 159 -7.61 0.75 3.76
N TYR A 160 -7.40 0.06 4.88
CA TYR A 160 -6.33 -0.92 5.07
C TYR A 160 -6.85 -2.33 4.86
N HIS A 161 -6.21 -3.07 3.96
CA HIS A 161 -6.53 -4.44 3.60
C HIS A 161 -5.29 -5.32 3.81
N ASP A 162 -5.42 -6.42 4.54
CA ASP A 162 -4.31 -7.20 5.07
C ASP A 162 -4.49 -8.72 4.86
N LEU A 163 -4.90 -9.16 3.68
CA LEU A 163 -5.10 -10.59 3.45
C LEU A 163 -3.79 -11.31 3.10
N ILE A 164 -2.94 -10.73 2.26
CA ILE A 164 -1.71 -11.38 1.78
C ILE A 164 -0.70 -11.49 2.93
N ASP A 165 -0.44 -10.40 3.65
CA ASP A 165 0.55 -10.36 4.72
C ASP A 165 0.14 -11.27 5.89
N SER A 166 -1.13 -11.22 6.30
CA SER A 166 -1.67 -12.06 7.39
C SER A 166 -1.56 -13.57 7.12
N VAL A 167 -1.54 -13.99 5.84
CA VAL A 167 -1.35 -15.40 5.43
C VAL A 167 0.14 -15.70 5.26
N GLY A 168 0.93 -14.76 4.69
CA GLY A 168 2.35 -14.93 4.40
C GLY A 168 3.23 -15.01 5.65
N ASP A 169 2.91 -14.25 6.69
CA ASP A 169 3.69 -14.18 7.94
C ASP A 169 3.63 -15.44 8.81
N LYS A 170 2.64 -16.30 8.60
CA LYS A 170 2.50 -17.54 9.36
C LYS A 170 3.21 -18.69 8.65
N ARG A 171 4.22 -19.29 9.27
CA ARG A 171 4.98 -20.43 8.73
C ARG A 171 4.10 -21.57 8.21
N ASP A 172 3.01 -21.87 8.90
CA ASP A 172 2.09 -22.96 8.54
C ASP A 172 1.20 -22.62 7.33
N THR A 173 1.18 -21.39 6.86
CA THR A 173 0.34 -20.91 5.75
C THR A 173 1.12 -20.30 4.58
N GLN A 174 2.45 -20.28 4.63
CA GLN A 174 3.28 -19.71 3.56
C GLN A 174 3.00 -20.32 2.18
N ASP A 175 2.72 -21.63 2.13
CA ASP A 175 2.37 -22.32 0.87
C ASP A 175 1.02 -21.88 0.29
N ARG A 176 0.20 -21.19 1.10
CA ARG A 176 -1.11 -20.67 0.70
C ARG A 176 -1.09 -19.20 0.28
N VAL A 177 0.08 -18.58 0.22
CA VAL A 177 0.20 -17.17 -0.18
C VAL A 177 -0.38 -16.91 -1.58
N PHE A 178 -0.25 -17.85 -2.49
CA PHE A 178 -0.82 -17.71 -3.84
C PHE A 178 -2.35 -17.77 -3.84
N GLU A 179 -2.95 -18.62 -2.99
CA GLU A 179 -4.40 -18.64 -2.77
C GLU A 179 -4.87 -17.31 -2.14
N ALA A 180 -4.08 -16.76 -1.20
CA ALA A 180 -4.37 -15.46 -0.61
C ALA A 180 -4.31 -14.33 -1.66
N VAL A 181 -3.39 -14.39 -2.62
CA VAL A 181 -3.31 -13.43 -3.74
C VAL A 181 -4.57 -13.48 -4.61
N GLU A 182 -5.03 -14.66 -5.00
CA GLU A 182 -6.26 -14.82 -5.79
C GLU A 182 -7.47 -14.25 -5.02
N ASN A 183 -7.62 -14.62 -3.75
CA ASN A 183 -8.68 -14.11 -2.89
C ASN A 183 -8.61 -12.58 -2.72
N THR A 184 -7.40 -12.02 -2.60
CA THR A 184 -7.18 -10.58 -2.51
C THR A 184 -7.72 -9.85 -3.73
N VAL A 185 -7.44 -10.34 -4.94
CA VAL A 185 -7.96 -9.72 -6.18
C VAL A 185 -9.50 -9.74 -6.18
N GLU A 186 -10.12 -10.86 -5.79
CA GLU A 186 -11.57 -10.94 -5.69
C GLU A 186 -12.17 -9.99 -4.65
N GLU A 187 -11.56 -9.91 -3.46
CA GLU A 187 -12.02 -9.04 -2.38
C GLU A 187 -11.89 -7.57 -2.76
N LEU A 188 -10.75 -7.18 -3.35
CA LEU A 188 -10.55 -5.80 -3.80
C LEU A 188 -11.52 -5.41 -4.92
N VAL A 189 -11.83 -6.31 -5.86
CA VAL A 189 -12.88 -6.06 -6.88
C VAL A 189 -14.24 -5.88 -6.23
N LYS A 190 -14.61 -6.70 -5.23
CA LYS A 190 -15.87 -6.55 -4.48
C LYS A 190 -15.91 -5.22 -3.72
N LEU A 191 -14.79 -4.85 -3.07
CA LEU A 191 -14.66 -3.59 -2.34
C LEU A 191 -14.81 -2.37 -3.28
N VAL A 192 -14.14 -2.38 -4.44
CA VAL A 192 -14.28 -1.34 -5.46
C VAL A 192 -15.75 -1.20 -5.89
N LYS A 193 -16.43 -2.30 -6.21
CA LYS A 193 -17.86 -2.28 -6.61
C LYS A 193 -18.73 -1.66 -5.53
N LYS A 194 -18.49 -2.01 -4.26
CA LYS A 194 -19.25 -1.49 -3.11
C LYS A 194 -19.05 0.00 -2.93
N LEU A 195 -17.80 0.47 -3.01
CA LEU A 195 -17.45 1.90 -2.92
C LEU A 195 -18.05 2.71 -4.06
N MET A 196 -17.90 2.25 -5.30
CA MET A 196 -18.47 2.91 -6.49
C MET A 196 -20.00 2.97 -6.41
N GLY A 197 -20.64 1.92 -5.91
CA GLY A 197 -22.10 1.88 -5.62
C GLY A 197 -22.54 2.85 -4.51
N SER A 198 -21.58 3.40 -3.75
CA SER A 198 -21.80 4.38 -2.66
C SER A 198 -21.34 5.79 -3.02
N ASN A 199 -21.30 6.12 -4.32
CA ASN A 199 -20.94 7.43 -4.88
C ASN A 199 -19.45 7.81 -4.72
N VAL A 200 -18.56 6.86 -4.55
CA VAL A 200 -17.11 7.10 -4.72
C VAL A 200 -16.83 7.19 -6.22
N SER A 201 -16.16 8.24 -6.67
CA SER A 201 -15.80 8.47 -8.07
C SER A 201 -14.32 8.21 -8.37
N SER A 202 -13.48 8.17 -7.36
CA SER A 202 -12.03 8.03 -7.54
C SER A 202 -11.45 7.15 -6.45
N ILE A 203 -10.78 6.09 -6.86
CA ILE A 203 -10.12 5.12 -5.98
C ILE A 203 -8.68 4.96 -6.44
N ALA A 204 -7.72 5.09 -5.53
CA ALA A 204 -6.35 4.62 -5.73
C ALA A 204 -6.16 3.33 -4.92
N ILE A 205 -5.56 2.32 -5.53
CA ILE A 205 -5.18 1.08 -4.84
C ILE A 205 -3.67 1.00 -4.90
N THR A 206 -3.03 0.78 -3.76
CA THR A 206 -1.58 0.73 -3.63
C THR A 206 -1.16 -0.32 -2.60
N ALA A 207 0.13 -0.52 -2.47
CA ALA A 207 0.73 -1.37 -1.45
C ALA A 207 1.83 -0.62 -0.70
N ASP A 208 2.09 -1.03 0.52
CA ASP A 208 3.20 -0.56 1.34
C ASP A 208 4.53 -1.22 0.94
N HIS A 209 4.50 -2.52 0.66
CA HIS A 209 5.59 -3.31 0.10
C HIS A 209 5.05 -4.50 -0.70
N GLY A 210 5.92 -5.34 -1.21
CA GLY A 210 5.60 -6.65 -1.78
C GLY A 210 6.20 -7.76 -0.91
N PHE A 211 6.18 -9.00 -1.40
CA PHE A 211 6.82 -10.13 -0.74
C PHE A 211 7.73 -10.90 -1.71
N LEU A 212 8.68 -11.62 -1.16
CA LEU A 212 9.51 -12.56 -1.89
C LEU A 212 9.17 -13.99 -1.44
N TYR A 213 8.82 -14.84 -2.39
CA TYR A 213 8.62 -16.27 -2.12
C TYR A 213 9.90 -17.03 -2.40
N GLN A 214 10.40 -17.78 -1.41
CA GLN A 214 11.59 -18.60 -1.53
C GLN A 214 11.31 -20.02 -1.07
N ASN A 215 11.54 -21.00 -1.97
CA ASN A 215 11.40 -22.43 -1.63
C ASN A 215 12.55 -22.99 -0.78
N LYS A 216 13.64 -22.24 -0.62
CA LYS A 216 14.80 -22.66 0.16
C LYS A 216 15.15 -21.58 1.18
N PRO A 217 15.54 -21.97 2.40
CA PRO A 217 16.05 -21.00 3.38
C PRO A 217 17.20 -20.18 2.78
N LEU A 218 17.32 -18.94 3.19
CA LEU A 218 18.48 -18.12 2.94
C LEU A 218 19.70 -18.78 3.58
N GLN A 219 20.86 -18.72 2.92
CA GLN A 219 22.15 -19.15 3.49
C GLN A 219 22.74 -17.97 4.27
N ASP A 220 23.67 -18.25 5.18
CA ASP A 220 24.31 -17.21 6.01
C ASP A 220 24.95 -16.09 5.16
N GLU A 221 25.43 -16.43 3.95
CA GLU A 221 25.99 -15.51 2.98
C GLU A 221 24.96 -14.56 2.32
N ASP A 222 23.67 -14.87 2.44
CA ASP A 222 22.58 -14.08 1.87
C ASP A 222 22.06 -13.00 2.85
N TYR A 223 22.51 -13.04 4.12
CA TYR A 223 22.15 -12.03 5.11
C TYR A 223 23.07 -10.81 4.97
N ALA A 224 22.50 -9.61 5.02
CA ALA A 224 23.30 -8.41 5.16
C ALA A 224 23.93 -8.37 6.56
N ASP A 225 25.17 -7.91 6.66
CA ASP A 225 25.79 -7.64 7.95
C ASP A 225 24.95 -6.62 8.73
N ASP A 226 24.68 -6.92 10.00
CA ASP A 226 23.79 -6.15 10.90
C ASP A 226 24.32 -4.73 11.27
N GLU A 227 25.26 -4.19 10.51
CA GLU A 227 25.79 -2.83 10.70
C GLU A 227 25.07 -1.83 9.77
N LEU A 228 23.82 -1.50 10.11
CA LEU A 228 23.10 -0.31 9.65
C LEU A 228 22.61 0.51 10.83
#